data_9ee1bed5b8039f89aea64a703d672558
#
_entry.id   9ee1bed5b8039f89aea64a703d672558
#
_cell.length_a   1.000
_cell.length_b   1.000
_cell.length_c   1.000
_cell.angle_alpha   90.00
_cell.angle_beta   90.00
_cell.angle_gamma   90.00
#
_symmetry.space_group_name_H-M   'P 1'
#
loop_
_entity.id
_entity.type
_entity.pdbx_description
1 polymer ?
#
loop_
_entity_poly.entity_id
_entity_poly.type
_entity_poly.pdbx_seq_one_letter_code
_entity_poly.pdbx_strand_id
1 'polypeptide(L)'
;MILVSAAAPSHLSPLTSHRTEDPSGAWRAALDLAGGALRFGVVLEGGAWKGRLCNGERCAPFSAVWVRGDSVTLELADYAAAIHARIAGDSLTGEYRNVGSRGPRVIPFRAARGDWPAERGPEPLLGRWDATFFGDWGTSPRVFELRNGPRGLEGTIISNSGDYGHFWGRAHADSFSISHFDGSFVYMLTGRLDGDTLRGTFHAGLRTQTAWKAVRSTGAPHLKAPTEVTRADTAAPFRFSFPDLSGNVVTHEDPRFRGKVVMVDIFGTWGPTCHDAAPTLVRLWRKYHARGLEIVGLAYEVTGDTAIDGRLVRRYRDKFDIPFPLLLGGISDAQEVAATLPQLDGFGAFPTTVFLGRDGKVKRVHAGFYGPATGQQHPRLVEEFEKEVERLLSRR
;
A
#
# COMPACT_ATOMS: atom_id res chain seq x y z
N MET A 1 28.20 -70.17 -44.25
CA MET A 1 28.02 -70.16 -42.77
C MET A 1 28.38 -68.77 -42.30
N ILE A 2 27.38 -67.92 -42.20
CA ILE A 2 27.51 -66.48 -41.86
C ILE A 2 26.95 -66.33 -40.46
N LEU A 3 27.80 -65.99 -39.50
CA LEU A 3 27.38 -65.65 -38.11
C LEU A 3 26.79 -64.25 -38.06
N VAL A 4 25.57 -64.17 -37.68
CA VAL A 4 24.93 -62.92 -37.36
C VAL A 4 25.10 -62.66 -35.86
N SER A 5 25.83 -61.58 -35.53
CA SER A 5 25.99 -61.11 -34.16
C SER A 5 24.76 -60.27 -33.77
N ALA A 6 24.06 -60.67 -32.72
CA ALA A 6 22.95 -59.94 -32.16
C ALA A 6 23.52 -58.88 -31.21
N ALA A 7 23.17 -57.59 -31.49
CA ALA A 7 23.42 -56.45 -30.59
C ALA A 7 22.43 -56.48 -29.43
N ALA A 8 22.92 -56.33 -28.21
CA ALA A 8 22.14 -56.21 -26.98
C ALA A 8 21.41 -54.83 -26.90
N PRO A 9 20.24 -54.75 -26.29
CA PRO A 9 19.52 -53.49 -26.15
C PRO A 9 20.18 -52.58 -25.13
N SER A 10 20.39 -51.33 -25.51
CA SER A 10 20.87 -50.24 -24.65
C SER A 10 19.90 -50.00 -23.51
N HIS A 11 20.41 -50.11 -22.29
CA HIS A 11 19.71 -49.73 -21.08
C HIS A 11 19.40 -48.21 -21.11
N LEU A 12 18.13 -47.84 -21.26
CA LEU A 12 17.62 -46.52 -20.93
C LEU A 12 17.77 -46.30 -19.43
N SER A 13 18.62 -45.40 -19.04
CA SER A 13 18.73 -44.93 -17.65
C SER A 13 17.36 -44.40 -17.20
N PRO A 14 16.91 -44.72 -16.00
CA PRO A 14 15.63 -44.19 -15.50
C PRO A 14 15.73 -42.67 -15.42
N LEU A 15 14.75 -41.99 -15.99
CA LEU A 15 14.50 -40.56 -15.76
C LEU A 15 14.50 -40.32 -14.25
N THR A 16 15.47 -39.60 -13.75
CA THR A 16 15.48 -39.11 -12.38
C THR A 16 14.19 -38.36 -12.15
N SER A 17 13.32 -38.92 -11.34
CA SER A 17 12.13 -38.21 -10.84
C SER A 17 12.65 -37.01 -10.09
N HIS A 18 12.50 -35.82 -10.66
CA HIS A 18 12.67 -34.58 -9.94
C HIS A 18 11.68 -34.62 -8.77
N ARG A 19 12.18 -34.91 -7.57
CA ARG A 19 11.39 -34.66 -6.34
C ARG A 19 10.97 -33.20 -6.41
N THR A 20 9.69 -32.95 -6.47
CA THR A 20 9.15 -31.60 -6.25
C THR A 20 9.59 -31.18 -4.86
N GLU A 21 10.47 -30.19 -4.79
CA GLU A 21 10.90 -29.65 -3.51
C GLU A 21 9.70 -28.96 -2.86
N ASP A 22 9.41 -29.31 -1.61
CA ASP A 22 8.31 -28.73 -0.85
C ASP A 22 8.71 -27.35 -0.30
N PRO A 23 8.18 -26.23 -0.83
CA PRO A 23 8.49 -24.90 -0.35
C PRO A 23 7.68 -24.50 0.89
N SER A 24 6.93 -25.38 1.52
CA SER A 24 6.14 -25.04 2.71
C SER A 24 7.02 -24.58 3.87
N GLY A 25 6.50 -23.71 4.73
CA GLY A 25 7.19 -23.16 5.89
C GLY A 25 7.53 -21.68 5.78
N ALA A 26 8.33 -21.19 6.71
CA ALA A 26 8.75 -19.80 6.81
C ALA A 26 10.00 -19.53 5.98
N TRP A 27 10.08 -18.33 5.40
CA TRP A 27 11.18 -17.86 4.56
C TRP A 27 11.59 -16.45 4.93
N ARG A 28 12.89 -16.23 5.10
CA ARG A 28 13.54 -14.91 5.23
C ARG A 28 13.69 -14.31 3.84
N ALA A 29 12.73 -13.53 3.42
CA ALA A 29 12.67 -12.96 2.09
C ALA A 29 13.28 -11.56 2.04
N ALA A 30 13.81 -11.18 0.89
CA ALA A 30 14.32 -9.85 0.62
C ALA A 30 14.15 -9.45 -0.85
N LEU A 31 13.96 -8.15 -1.07
CA LEU A 31 14.15 -7.48 -2.35
C LEU A 31 15.46 -6.71 -2.31
N ASP A 32 16.28 -6.84 -3.37
CA ASP A 32 17.59 -6.19 -3.41
C ASP A 32 17.46 -4.78 -3.99
N LEU A 33 17.64 -3.77 -3.14
CA LEU A 33 17.65 -2.36 -3.48
C LEU A 33 19.07 -1.79 -3.50
N ALA A 34 19.26 -0.61 -4.08
CA ALA A 34 20.56 0.07 -4.10
C ALA A 34 21.13 0.34 -2.68
N GLY A 35 20.25 0.51 -1.68
CA GLY A 35 20.64 0.74 -0.28
C GLY A 35 20.78 -0.53 0.55
N GLY A 36 20.61 -1.72 -0.05
CA GLY A 36 20.68 -3.00 0.65
C GLY A 36 19.42 -3.86 0.50
N ALA A 37 19.32 -4.89 1.33
CA ALA A 37 18.21 -5.82 1.30
C ALA A 37 16.99 -5.27 2.05
N LEU A 38 15.89 -5.06 1.35
CA LEU A 38 14.56 -4.82 1.92
C LEU A 38 14.02 -6.14 2.45
N ARG A 39 13.93 -6.29 3.76
CA ARG A 39 13.58 -7.55 4.44
C ARG A 39 12.08 -7.67 4.66
N PHE A 40 11.55 -8.87 4.46
CA PHE A 40 10.19 -9.26 4.85
C PHE A 40 10.12 -10.77 5.10
N GLY A 41 9.02 -11.27 5.62
CA GLY A 41 8.75 -12.69 5.78
C GLY A 41 7.84 -13.22 4.68
N VAL A 42 8.03 -14.47 4.30
CA VAL A 42 7.06 -15.23 3.51
C VAL A 42 6.77 -16.52 4.26
N VAL A 43 5.49 -16.87 4.39
CA VAL A 43 5.06 -18.14 4.94
C VAL A 43 4.23 -18.86 3.88
N LEU A 44 4.63 -20.08 3.53
CA LEU A 44 3.95 -20.92 2.56
C LEU A 44 3.35 -22.14 3.24
N GLU A 45 2.12 -22.49 2.87
CA GLU A 45 1.35 -23.61 3.42
C GLU A 45 0.98 -24.55 2.27
N GLY A 46 1.38 -25.84 2.39
CA GLY A 46 1.14 -26.88 1.39
C GLY A 46 -0.31 -27.36 1.35
N GLY A 47 -0.58 -28.31 0.47
CA GLY A 47 -1.94 -28.83 0.19
C GLY A 47 -2.61 -28.03 -0.92
N ALA A 48 -3.64 -27.27 -0.64
CA ALA A 48 -4.07 -26.17 -1.52
C ALA A 48 -3.17 -24.97 -1.22
N TRP A 49 -2.16 -24.74 -2.06
CA TRP A 49 -1.12 -23.74 -1.79
C TRP A 49 -1.69 -22.39 -1.38
N LYS A 50 -1.27 -21.93 -0.21
CA LYS A 50 -1.56 -20.61 0.35
C LYS A 50 -0.27 -20.00 0.86
N GLY A 51 -0.28 -18.70 1.07
CA GLY A 51 0.87 -18.03 1.65
C GLY A 51 0.56 -16.63 2.13
N ARG A 52 1.49 -16.10 2.93
CA ARG A 52 1.39 -14.77 3.52
C ARG A 52 2.71 -14.04 3.38
N LEU A 53 2.60 -12.74 3.12
CA LEU A 53 3.68 -11.76 3.18
C LEU A 53 3.62 -11.09 4.55
N CYS A 54 4.77 -10.98 5.24
CA CYS A 54 4.83 -10.48 6.61
C CYS A 54 5.87 -9.38 6.79
N ASN A 55 5.46 -8.22 7.35
CA ASN A 55 6.34 -7.20 7.90
C ASN A 55 6.33 -7.35 9.43
N GLY A 56 7.30 -8.09 9.97
CA GLY A 56 7.28 -8.52 11.38
C GLY A 56 6.10 -9.46 11.67
N GLU A 57 5.22 -9.07 12.58
CA GLU A 57 4.00 -9.82 12.92
C GLU A 57 2.79 -9.50 12.02
N ARG A 58 2.88 -8.44 11.24
CA ARG A 58 1.80 -8.02 10.35
C ARG A 58 1.88 -8.76 9.03
N CYS A 59 0.98 -9.70 8.83
CA CYS A 59 0.93 -10.52 7.63
C CYS A 59 -0.35 -10.28 6.82
N ALA A 60 -0.19 -10.26 5.50
CA ALA A 60 -1.30 -10.23 4.54
C ALA A 60 -1.23 -11.46 3.63
N PRO A 61 -2.36 -12.06 3.24
CA PRO A 61 -2.35 -13.20 2.33
C PRO A 61 -1.91 -12.79 0.93
N PHE A 62 -1.19 -13.67 0.24
CA PHE A 62 -1.08 -13.59 -1.21
C PHE A 62 -2.45 -13.87 -1.84
N SER A 63 -2.73 -13.24 -2.98
CA SER A 63 -3.97 -13.46 -3.72
C SER A 63 -4.07 -14.89 -4.27
N ALA A 64 -2.92 -15.45 -4.66
CA ALA A 64 -2.76 -16.85 -5.04
C ALA A 64 -1.29 -17.28 -4.86
N VAL A 65 -1.08 -18.59 -4.67
CA VAL A 65 0.24 -19.22 -4.65
C VAL A 65 0.20 -20.38 -5.64
N TRP A 66 1.15 -20.41 -6.55
CA TRP A 66 1.31 -21.46 -7.54
C TRP A 66 2.66 -22.11 -7.39
N VAL A 67 2.68 -23.43 -7.21
CA VAL A 67 3.93 -24.23 -7.21
C VAL A 67 3.88 -25.21 -8.36
N ARG A 68 4.87 -25.15 -9.24
CA ARG A 68 4.97 -26.03 -10.42
C ARG A 68 6.43 -26.48 -10.58
N GLY A 69 6.69 -27.75 -10.30
CA GLY A 69 8.05 -28.28 -10.32
C GLY A 69 8.95 -27.54 -9.31
N ASP A 70 9.99 -26.90 -9.80
CA ASP A 70 10.93 -26.10 -9.03
C ASP A 70 10.59 -24.60 -9.01
N SER A 71 9.40 -24.21 -9.44
CA SER A 71 9.00 -22.81 -9.53
C SER A 71 7.87 -22.49 -8.58
N VAL A 72 7.92 -21.30 -7.96
CA VAL A 72 6.86 -20.72 -7.14
C VAL A 72 6.50 -19.34 -7.65
N THR A 73 5.19 -19.07 -7.77
CA THR A 73 4.65 -17.73 -8.04
C THR A 73 3.77 -17.31 -6.88
N LEU A 74 4.05 -16.13 -6.31
CA LEU A 74 3.31 -15.51 -5.22
C LEU A 74 2.60 -14.28 -5.78
N GLU A 75 1.29 -14.36 -5.95
CA GLU A 75 0.50 -13.31 -6.61
C GLU A 75 0.01 -12.27 -5.61
N LEU A 76 0.15 -11.00 -5.98
CA LEU A 76 -0.32 -9.81 -5.26
C LEU A 76 -1.24 -9.02 -6.21
N ALA A 77 -2.34 -9.66 -6.60
CA ALA A 77 -3.17 -9.25 -7.71
C ALA A 77 -3.90 -7.92 -7.49
N ASP A 78 -4.06 -7.48 -6.24
CA ASP A 78 -4.62 -6.15 -5.91
C ASP A 78 -3.75 -5.01 -6.47
N TYR A 79 -2.47 -5.28 -6.68
CA TYR A 79 -1.48 -4.32 -7.19
C TYR A 79 -0.92 -4.71 -8.56
N ALA A 80 -1.57 -5.65 -9.26
CA ALA A 80 -1.05 -6.22 -10.50
C ALA A 80 0.43 -6.66 -10.37
N ALA A 81 0.77 -7.30 -9.24
CA ALA A 81 2.12 -7.65 -8.85
C ALA A 81 2.26 -9.15 -8.58
N ALA A 82 3.48 -9.65 -8.74
CA ALA A 82 3.82 -11.02 -8.39
C ALA A 82 5.32 -11.16 -8.07
N ILE A 83 5.64 -12.17 -7.26
CA ILE A 83 7.00 -12.68 -7.09
C ILE A 83 7.09 -14.00 -7.84
N HIS A 84 8.03 -14.12 -8.77
CA HIS A 84 8.35 -15.34 -9.48
C HIS A 84 9.72 -15.81 -9.00
N ALA A 85 9.79 -17.02 -8.47
CA ALA A 85 11.04 -17.55 -7.95
C ALA A 85 11.22 -19.03 -8.27
N ARG A 86 12.49 -19.45 -8.31
CA ARG A 86 12.91 -20.85 -8.40
C ARG A 86 13.23 -21.37 -7.00
N ILE A 87 12.81 -22.58 -6.73
CA ILE A 87 13.09 -23.33 -5.52
C ILE A 87 14.39 -24.11 -5.72
N ALA A 88 15.33 -23.98 -4.79
CA ALA A 88 16.58 -24.75 -4.78
C ALA A 88 16.95 -25.07 -3.32
N GLY A 89 16.50 -26.20 -2.81
CA GLY A 89 16.67 -26.61 -1.42
C GLY A 89 16.06 -25.57 -0.46
N ASP A 90 16.91 -25.00 0.39
CA ASP A 90 16.52 -23.98 1.36
C ASP A 90 16.60 -22.54 0.82
N SER A 91 16.57 -22.37 -0.51
CA SER A 91 16.65 -21.06 -1.15
C SER A 91 15.54 -20.86 -2.18
N LEU A 92 15.03 -19.61 -2.26
CA LEU A 92 14.21 -19.12 -3.35
C LEU A 92 14.96 -17.96 -4.02
N THR A 93 15.07 -17.98 -5.34
CA THR A 93 15.73 -16.92 -6.10
C THR A 93 14.90 -16.54 -7.32
N GLY A 94 14.72 -15.26 -7.56
CA GLY A 94 13.90 -14.80 -8.66
C GLY A 94 13.72 -13.29 -8.67
N GLU A 95 12.49 -12.84 -8.94
CA GLU A 95 12.19 -11.43 -9.08
C GLU A 95 10.76 -11.09 -8.65
N TYR A 96 10.60 -9.90 -8.13
CA TYR A 96 9.31 -9.24 -7.94
C TYR A 96 9.03 -8.36 -9.15
N ARG A 97 7.81 -8.42 -9.67
CA ARG A 97 7.32 -7.61 -10.80
C ARG A 97 6.02 -6.90 -10.46
N ASN A 98 5.91 -5.64 -10.84
CA ASN A 98 4.64 -4.90 -10.86
C ASN A 98 4.69 -3.76 -11.89
N VAL A 99 3.55 -3.09 -12.05
CA VAL A 99 3.45 -1.84 -12.82
C VAL A 99 3.34 -0.69 -11.83
N GLY A 100 4.34 0.18 -11.81
CA GLY A 100 4.29 1.43 -11.04
C GLY A 100 3.92 2.62 -11.93
N SER A 101 3.73 3.81 -11.33
CA SER A 101 3.42 5.06 -12.05
C SER A 101 4.45 5.46 -13.12
N ARG A 102 5.66 4.87 -13.08
CA ARG A 102 6.72 5.09 -14.08
C ARG A 102 6.94 3.88 -14.99
N GLY A 103 5.94 3.02 -15.14
CA GLY A 103 5.97 1.81 -15.96
C GLY A 103 6.38 0.54 -15.21
N PRO A 104 6.67 -0.55 -15.95
CA PRO A 104 7.03 -1.84 -15.37
C PRO A 104 8.25 -1.76 -14.46
N ARG A 105 8.18 -2.43 -13.32
CA ARG A 105 9.25 -2.50 -12.33
C ARG A 105 9.61 -3.96 -12.06
N VAL A 106 10.89 -4.27 -12.11
CA VAL A 106 11.44 -5.59 -11.80
C VAL A 106 12.51 -5.41 -10.74
N ILE A 107 12.41 -6.15 -9.62
CA ILE A 107 13.35 -6.09 -8.51
C ILE A 107 13.81 -7.50 -8.18
N PRO A 108 15.13 -7.77 -8.07
CA PRO A 108 15.64 -9.07 -7.67
C PRO A 108 15.08 -9.49 -6.31
N PHE A 109 14.65 -10.75 -6.25
CA PHE A 109 14.09 -11.40 -5.06
C PHE A 109 14.96 -12.58 -4.65
N ARG A 110 15.17 -12.73 -3.36
CA ARG A 110 15.75 -13.92 -2.76
C ARG A 110 15.12 -14.23 -1.42
N ALA A 111 15.10 -15.51 -1.07
CA ALA A 111 14.71 -15.93 0.28
C ALA A 111 15.53 -17.15 0.72
N ALA A 112 15.72 -17.28 2.02
CA ALA A 112 16.28 -18.45 2.66
C ALA A 112 15.31 -19.00 3.69
N ARG A 113 15.26 -20.32 3.85
CA ARG A 113 14.36 -20.98 4.78
C ARG A 113 14.56 -20.50 6.23
N GLY A 114 13.46 -20.39 6.96
CA GLY A 114 13.42 -19.99 8.37
C GLY A 114 12.97 -18.57 8.59
N ASP A 115 12.84 -18.19 9.86
CA ASP A 115 12.43 -16.86 10.31
C ASP A 115 13.63 -15.92 10.45
N TRP A 116 13.37 -14.63 10.24
CA TRP A 116 14.31 -13.58 10.62
C TRP A 116 14.49 -13.53 12.13
N PRO A 117 15.73 -13.36 12.65
CA PRO A 117 15.94 -13.13 14.07
C PRO A 117 15.29 -11.81 14.51
N ALA A 118 14.82 -11.77 15.75
CA ALA A 118 14.31 -10.56 16.35
C ALA A 118 15.48 -9.67 16.83
N GLU A 119 15.67 -8.53 16.19
CA GLU A 119 16.72 -7.57 16.51
C GLU A 119 16.09 -6.26 17.01
N ARG A 120 16.11 -6.04 18.32
CA ARG A 120 15.51 -4.87 18.97
C ARG A 120 16.40 -3.63 18.83
N GLY A 121 15.77 -2.48 18.73
CA GLY A 121 16.45 -1.19 18.79
C GLY A 121 16.78 -0.79 20.23
N PRO A 122 17.92 -0.10 20.47
CA PRO A 122 18.22 0.49 21.76
C PRO A 122 17.25 1.64 22.07
N GLU A 123 17.01 1.87 23.38
CA GLU A 123 16.09 2.93 23.86
C GLU A 123 16.27 4.30 23.20
N PRO A 124 17.49 4.79 22.93
CA PRO A 124 17.68 6.08 22.28
C PRO A 124 17.11 6.18 20.85
N LEU A 125 16.82 5.06 20.15
CA LEU A 125 16.18 5.07 18.85
C LEU A 125 14.65 5.16 18.94
N LEU A 126 14.06 4.72 20.05
CA LEU A 126 12.61 4.57 20.18
C LEU A 126 11.91 5.92 20.36
N GLY A 127 10.63 5.96 20.03
CA GLY A 127 9.74 7.10 20.22
C GLY A 127 9.45 7.86 18.93
N ARG A 128 9.00 9.11 19.08
CA ARG A 128 8.56 9.97 17.99
C ARG A 128 9.66 10.94 17.57
N TRP A 129 9.85 11.04 16.26
CA TRP A 129 10.87 11.88 15.64
C TRP A 129 10.26 12.75 14.54
N ASP A 130 10.56 14.03 14.57
CA ASP A 130 10.20 14.99 13.53
C ASP A 130 11.29 15.01 12.47
N ALA A 131 10.97 14.47 11.28
CA ALA A 131 11.91 14.24 10.20
C ALA A 131 11.70 15.20 9.04
N THR A 132 12.80 15.57 8.40
CA THR A 132 12.81 16.33 7.14
C THR A 132 13.49 15.50 6.08
N PHE A 133 12.80 15.27 4.97
CA PHE A 133 13.34 14.63 3.77
C PHE A 133 13.84 15.70 2.80
N PHE A 134 14.98 15.46 2.16
CA PHE A 134 15.64 16.35 1.23
C PHE A 134 15.56 15.76 -0.18
N GLY A 135 14.49 16.06 -0.91
CA GLY A 135 14.25 15.58 -2.27
C GLY A 135 14.65 16.64 -3.32
N ASP A 136 14.60 16.26 -4.59
CA ASP A 136 14.94 17.11 -5.74
C ASP A 136 14.05 18.36 -5.84
N TRP A 137 12.83 18.29 -5.29
CA TRP A 137 11.83 19.37 -5.31
C TRP A 137 11.77 20.14 -3.98
N GLY A 138 12.80 20.04 -3.15
CA GLY A 138 12.90 20.71 -1.86
C GLY A 138 12.70 19.77 -0.68
N THR A 139 12.34 20.38 0.47
CA THR A 139 12.16 19.63 1.71
C THR A 139 10.72 19.24 1.95
N SER A 140 10.51 18.09 2.59
CA SER A 140 9.17 17.64 2.98
C SER A 140 9.18 17.03 4.39
N PRO A 141 8.21 17.42 5.25
CA PRO A 141 8.14 16.93 6.62
C PRO A 141 7.61 15.49 6.67
N ARG A 142 8.13 14.73 7.64
CA ARG A 142 7.68 13.39 8.01
C ARG A 142 7.74 13.26 9.53
N VAL A 143 7.02 12.30 10.04
CA VAL A 143 7.15 11.88 11.44
C VAL A 143 7.47 10.39 11.44
N PHE A 144 8.48 9.99 12.22
CA PHE A 144 8.73 8.58 12.49
C PHE A 144 8.20 8.23 13.87
N GLU A 145 7.56 7.08 13.96
CA GLU A 145 7.24 6.45 15.24
C GLU A 145 7.95 5.10 15.29
N LEU A 146 8.96 4.99 16.16
CA LEU A 146 9.80 3.81 16.31
C LEU A 146 9.54 3.15 17.66
N ARG A 147 9.37 1.84 17.68
CA ARG A 147 9.16 1.04 18.88
C ARG A 147 9.78 -0.34 18.74
N ASN A 148 10.00 -1.01 19.85
CA ASN A 148 10.31 -2.43 19.85
C ASN A 148 9.04 -3.26 19.85
N GLY A 149 8.90 -4.15 18.86
CA GLY A 149 7.88 -5.17 18.80
C GLY A 149 8.43 -6.56 19.15
N PRO A 150 7.57 -7.59 19.14
CA PRO A 150 7.99 -8.97 19.42
C PRO A 150 9.02 -9.52 18.45
N ARG A 151 8.99 -9.06 17.20
CA ARG A 151 9.86 -9.52 16.10
C ARG A 151 11.03 -8.57 15.78
N GLY A 152 11.30 -7.57 16.62
CA GLY A 152 12.41 -6.62 16.44
C GLY A 152 11.99 -5.15 16.46
N LEU A 153 12.79 -4.30 15.82
CA LEU A 153 12.45 -2.88 15.66
C LEU A 153 11.30 -2.71 14.68
N GLU A 154 10.28 -1.97 15.09
CA GLU A 154 9.08 -1.66 14.30
C GLU A 154 8.84 -0.16 14.26
N GLY A 155 8.06 0.28 13.27
CA GLY A 155 7.64 1.67 13.21
C GLY A 155 6.73 1.99 12.05
N THR A 156 6.49 3.27 11.88
CA THR A 156 5.84 3.83 10.69
C THR A 156 6.43 5.19 10.35
N ILE A 157 6.26 5.59 9.10
CA ILE A 157 6.53 6.94 8.62
C ILE A 157 5.19 7.59 8.33
N ILE A 158 4.94 8.76 8.90
CA ILE A 158 3.72 9.54 8.69
C ILE A 158 4.07 10.79 7.89
N SER A 159 3.27 11.10 6.89
CA SER A 159 3.39 12.28 6.03
C SER A 159 2.09 13.08 6.03
N ASN A 160 2.07 14.20 5.30
CA ASN A 160 0.85 14.94 5.05
C ASN A 160 -0.21 14.15 4.25
N SER A 161 0.20 13.07 3.56
CA SER A 161 -0.71 12.21 2.77
C SER A 161 -1.14 10.92 3.49
N GLY A 162 -0.79 10.76 4.76
CA GLY A 162 -1.06 9.56 5.53
C GLY A 162 0.22 8.81 5.92
N ASP A 163 0.09 7.58 6.40
CA ASP A 163 1.23 6.77 6.76
C ASP A 163 1.72 5.88 5.60
N TYR A 164 2.94 5.38 5.76
CA TYR A 164 3.61 4.54 4.77
C TYR A 164 3.51 3.04 5.11
N GLY A 165 2.60 2.69 6.02
CA GLY A 165 2.41 1.32 6.45
C GLY A 165 3.33 0.90 7.60
N HIS A 166 3.36 -0.38 7.83
CA HIS A 166 4.04 -1.01 8.97
C HIS A 166 5.47 -1.37 8.60
N PHE A 167 6.43 -0.61 9.08
CA PHE A 167 7.85 -0.91 8.92
C PHE A 167 8.33 -1.89 9.99
N TRP A 168 9.19 -2.79 9.60
CA TRP A 168 9.84 -3.75 10.47
C TRP A 168 11.29 -3.98 10.02
N GLY A 169 12.16 -4.31 10.97
CA GLY A 169 13.55 -4.62 10.66
C GLY A 169 14.43 -4.76 11.91
N ARG A 170 15.62 -4.20 11.84
CA ARG A 170 16.67 -4.37 12.84
C ARG A 170 17.33 -3.07 13.24
N ALA A 171 17.94 -3.11 14.40
CA ALA A 171 18.95 -2.14 14.80
C ALA A 171 20.22 -2.83 15.27
N HIS A 172 21.36 -2.19 15.10
CA HIS A 172 22.64 -2.63 15.62
C HIS A 172 23.44 -1.42 16.06
N ALA A 173 23.81 -1.38 17.36
CA ALA A 173 24.43 -0.23 17.97
C ALA A 173 23.63 1.07 17.74
N ASP A 174 24.20 2.03 17.03
CA ASP A 174 23.59 3.33 16.72
C ASP A 174 22.84 3.36 15.38
N SER A 175 22.86 2.27 14.61
CA SER A 175 22.26 2.20 13.26
C SER A 175 21.06 1.28 13.18
N PHE A 176 20.16 1.56 12.23
CA PHE A 176 18.98 0.74 11.99
C PHE A 176 18.63 0.64 10.51
N SER A 177 17.89 -0.40 10.18
CA SER A 177 17.28 -0.60 8.87
C SER A 177 15.91 -1.25 9.07
N ILE A 178 14.87 -0.53 8.70
CA ILE A 178 13.49 -1.03 8.71
C ILE A 178 12.89 -0.90 7.32
N SER A 179 12.01 -1.82 6.98
CA SER A 179 11.42 -1.92 5.64
C SER A 179 9.92 -2.19 5.70
N HIS A 180 9.24 -1.77 4.64
CA HIS A 180 7.84 -2.06 4.38
C HIS A 180 7.68 -2.58 2.96
N PHE A 181 7.02 -3.72 2.81
CA PHE A 181 6.62 -4.27 1.53
C PHE A 181 5.20 -4.83 1.64
N ASP A 182 4.30 -4.39 0.78
CA ASP A 182 2.90 -4.81 0.77
C ASP A 182 2.42 -5.31 -0.60
N GLY A 183 3.31 -5.30 -1.58
CA GLY A 183 3.02 -5.64 -2.97
C GLY A 183 2.86 -4.42 -3.89
N SER A 184 2.78 -3.22 -3.35
CA SER A 184 2.82 -1.95 -4.09
C SER A 184 4.01 -1.11 -3.66
N PHE A 185 4.09 -0.82 -2.37
CA PHE A 185 5.16 -0.03 -1.78
C PHE A 185 6.37 -0.91 -1.47
N VAL A 186 7.51 -0.47 -1.93
CA VAL A 186 8.82 -1.10 -1.71
C VAL A 186 9.69 -0.06 -1.01
N TYR A 187 9.57 0.02 0.32
CA TYR A 187 10.17 1.07 1.12
C TYR A 187 11.19 0.53 2.11
N MET A 188 12.33 1.17 2.18
CA MET A 188 13.35 0.89 3.20
C MET A 188 13.87 2.20 3.78
N LEU A 189 13.90 2.30 5.10
CA LEU A 189 14.46 3.40 5.86
C LEU A 189 15.71 2.91 6.55
N THR A 190 16.85 3.48 6.22
CA THR A 190 18.12 3.25 6.90
C THR A 190 18.57 4.49 7.63
N GLY A 191 19.08 4.34 8.83
CA GLY A 191 19.51 5.49 9.61
C GLY A 191 20.50 5.16 10.71
N ARG A 192 21.06 6.23 11.27
CA ARG A 192 22.01 6.20 12.37
C ARG A 192 21.69 7.31 13.36
N LEU A 193 21.85 7.00 14.64
CA LEU A 193 21.81 7.97 15.72
C LEU A 193 23.17 8.67 15.86
N ASP A 194 23.15 10.00 15.81
CA ASP A 194 24.30 10.86 15.97
C ASP A 194 23.95 11.94 17.01
N GLY A 195 24.35 11.72 18.26
CA GLY A 195 23.86 12.48 19.39
C GLY A 195 22.34 12.41 19.52
N ASP A 196 21.66 13.57 19.49
CA ASP A 196 20.19 13.68 19.57
C ASP A 196 19.52 13.73 18.19
N THR A 197 20.23 13.37 17.14
CA THR A 197 19.76 13.46 15.77
C THR A 197 19.82 12.10 15.09
N LEU A 198 18.78 11.73 14.35
CA LEU A 198 18.81 10.63 13.39
C LEU A 198 19.11 11.19 12.00
N ARG A 199 19.96 10.48 11.25
CA ARG A 199 20.27 10.79 9.84
C ARG A 199 20.28 9.50 9.03
N GLY A 200 19.89 9.59 7.77
CA GLY A 200 19.90 8.41 6.92
C GLY A 200 19.34 8.62 5.54
N THR A 201 18.92 7.50 4.92
CA THR A 201 18.37 7.47 3.58
C THR A 201 17.07 6.68 3.57
N PHE A 202 16.08 7.21 2.86
CA PHE A 202 14.85 6.53 2.50
C PHE A 202 14.97 6.04 1.05
N HIS A 203 14.65 4.77 0.83
CA HIS A 203 14.66 4.12 -0.46
C HIS A 203 13.22 3.77 -0.86
N ALA A 204 12.80 4.17 -2.07
CA ALA A 204 11.52 3.77 -2.65
C ALA A 204 11.75 3.10 -4.00
N GLY A 205 11.69 1.75 -4.00
CA GLY A 205 12.07 0.93 -5.15
C GLY A 205 13.57 1.07 -5.49
N LEU A 206 13.91 0.85 -6.77
CA LEU A 206 15.32 0.81 -7.21
C LEU A 206 15.93 2.21 -7.43
N ARG A 207 15.12 3.22 -7.71
CA ARG A 207 15.62 4.50 -8.26
C ARG A 207 15.57 5.66 -7.28
N THR A 208 14.62 5.65 -6.34
CA THR A 208 14.42 6.79 -5.46
C THR A 208 15.21 6.59 -4.17
N GLN A 209 16.12 7.51 -3.92
CA GLN A 209 16.87 7.62 -2.69
C GLN A 209 16.75 9.06 -2.18
N THR A 210 16.29 9.22 -0.97
CA THR A 210 16.07 10.53 -0.37
C THR A 210 16.79 10.60 0.97
N ALA A 211 17.74 11.50 1.10
CA ALA A 211 18.39 11.77 2.37
C ALA A 211 17.39 12.39 3.35
N TRP A 212 17.55 12.09 4.63
CA TRP A 212 16.70 12.65 5.67
C TRP A 212 17.46 12.91 6.97
N LYS A 213 16.94 13.83 7.76
CA LYS A 213 17.37 14.14 9.12
C LYS A 213 16.14 14.19 10.02
N ALA A 214 16.26 13.71 11.26
CA ALA A 214 15.17 13.80 12.23
C ALA A 214 15.71 14.21 13.61
N VAL A 215 14.90 14.94 14.35
CA VAL A 215 15.13 15.34 15.74
C VAL A 215 14.00 14.82 16.62
N ARG A 216 14.24 14.72 17.93
CA ARG A 216 13.18 14.32 18.87
C ARG A 216 11.97 15.23 18.72
N SER A 217 10.78 14.65 18.63
CA SER A 217 9.55 15.43 18.57
C SER A 217 9.32 16.15 19.90
N THR A 218 9.03 17.44 19.83
CA THR A 218 8.65 18.27 20.96
C THR A 218 7.15 18.21 21.25
N GLY A 219 6.38 17.49 20.40
CA GLY A 219 4.92 17.45 20.47
C GLY A 219 4.22 18.58 19.71
N ALA A 220 4.97 19.57 19.21
CA ALA A 220 4.42 20.58 18.32
C ALA A 220 4.02 19.97 16.96
N PRO A 221 3.00 20.52 16.24
CA PRO A 221 2.66 20.05 14.92
C PRO A 221 3.82 20.20 13.94
N HIS A 222 4.26 19.09 13.36
CA HIS A 222 5.33 19.03 12.34
C HIS A 222 4.77 18.83 10.92
N LEU A 223 3.61 18.20 10.81
CA LEU A 223 2.87 18.01 9.58
C LEU A 223 1.75 19.04 9.44
N LYS A 224 1.35 19.34 8.22
CA LYS A 224 0.13 20.12 7.95
C LYS A 224 -1.09 19.35 8.42
N ALA A 225 -2.11 20.07 8.88
CA ALA A 225 -3.40 19.42 9.12
C ALA A 225 -3.98 18.88 7.79
N PRO A 226 -4.65 17.73 7.80
CA PRO A 226 -5.24 17.14 6.58
C PRO A 226 -6.18 18.08 5.82
N THR A 227 -6.82 19.04 6.51
CA THR A 227 -7.67 20.08 5.93
C THR A 227 -6.90 21.22 5.25
N GLU A 228 -5.58 21.27 5.42
CA GLU A 228 -4.71 22.29 4.82
C GLU A 228 -3.92 21.76 3.61
N VAL A 229 -3.86 20.43 3.45
CA VAL A 229 -3.11 19.76 2.38
C VAL A 229 -3.83 19.91 1.03
N THR A 230 -5.15 19.74 1.04
CA THR A 230 -6.04 19.96 -0.10
C THR A 230 -7.20 20.83 0.38
N ARG A 231 -7.50 21.88 -0.37
CA ARG A 231 -8.64 22.80 -0.12
C ARG A 231 -9.67 22.63 -1.21
N ALA A 232 -10.86 23.23 -1.02
CA ALA A 232 -11.89 23.25 -2.04
C ALA A 232 -12.71 24.54 -1.99
N ASP A 233 -13.26 24.91 -3.14
CA ASP A 233 -14.31 25.94 -3.21
C ASP A 233 -15.56 25.46 -2.44
N THR A 234 -16.00 26.26 -1.49
CA THR A 234 -17.18 25.98 -0.65
C THR A 234 -18.41 26.77 -1.10
N ALA A 235 -18.27 27.70 -2.04
CA ALA A 235 -19.35 28.59 -2.49
C ALA A 235 -20.28 27.92 -3.50
N ALA A 236 -19.72 27.10 -4.40
CA ALA A 236 -20.46 26.38 -5.44
C ALA A 236 -20.65 24.90 -5.11
N PRO A 237 -21.62 24.19 -5.72
CA PRO A 237 -21.72 22.74 -5.64
C PRO A 237 -20.45 22.06 -6.20
N PHE A 238 -20.03 20.97 -5.54
CA PHE A 238 -18.91 20.15 -6.00
C PHE A 238 -19.34 19.34 -7.21
N ARG A 239 -18.65 19.52 -8.34
CA ARG A 239 -19.01 18.92 -9.62
C ARG A 239 -18.05 17.82 -10.01
N PHE A 240 -18.59 16.72 -10.49
CA PHE A 240 -17.85 15.65 -11.14
C PHE A 240 -18.69 15.00 -12.25
N SER A 241 -18.02 14.40 -13.22
CA SER A 241 -18.65 13.69 -14.34
C SER A 241 -17.66 12.63 -14.86
N PHE A 242 -17.87 11.36 -14.52
CA PHE A 242 -16.97 10.27 -14.86
C PHE A 242 -17.74 8.99 -15.21
N PRO A 243 -17.17 8.10 -16.05
CA PRO A 243 -17.76 6.81 -16.33
C PRO A 243 -17.71 5.89 -15.11
N ASP A 244 -18.78 5.13 -14.88
CA ASP A 244 -18.79 4.01 -13.96
C ASP A 244 -18.06 2.79 -14.56
N LEU A 245 -18.00 1.69 -13.82
CA LEU A 245 -17.34 0.47 -14.25
C LEU A 245 -18.06 -0.25 -15.43
N SER A 246 -19.25 0.22 -15.82
CA SER A 246 -20.01 -0.26 -16.99
C SER A 246 -19.92 0.71 -18.17
N GLY A 247 -19.25 1.86 -18.00
CA GLY A 247 -19.09 2.90 -19.01
C GLY A 247 -20.19 3.95 -19.03
N ASN A 248 -21.18 3.91 -18.11
CA ASN A 248 -22.21 4.93 -18.01
C ASN A 248 -21.66 6.16 -17.30
N VAL A 249 -21.91 7.35 -17.84
CA VAL A 249 -21.50 8.59 -17.20
C VAL A 249 -22.37 8.87 -16.00
N VAL A 250 -21.72 9.02 -14.84
CA VAL A 250 -22.33 9.43 -13.56
C VAL A 250 -21.85 10.83 -13.21
N THR A 251 -22.79 11.71 -12.91
CA THR A 251 -22.50 13.10 -12.55
C THR A 251 -22.92 13.40 -11.12
N HIS A 252 -22.46 14.53 -10.58
CA HIS A 252 -22.91 15.04 -9.29
C HIS A 252 -24.44 15.33 -9.22
N GLU A 253 -25.13 15.43 -10.37
CA GLU A 253 -26.56 15.64 -10.48
C GLU A 253 -27.38 14.35 -10.52
N ASP A 254 -26.71 13.18 -10.46
CA ASP A 254 -27.41 11.89 -10.42
C ASP A 254 -28.44 11.85 -9.28
N PRO A 255 -29.65 11.33 -9.53
CA PRO A 255 -30.74 11.29 -8.52
C PRO A 255 -30.32 10.67 -7.18
N ARG A 256 -29.36 9.75 -7.16
CA ARG A 256 -28.88 9.11 -5.93
C ARG A 256 -28.21 10.09 -4.97
N PHE A 257 -27.65 11.21 -5.47
CA PHE A 257 -26.94 12.21 -4.66
C PHE A 257 -27.81 13.40 -4.23
N ARG A 258 -28.96 13.61 -4.89
CA ARG A 258 -29.81 14.78 -4.65
C ARG A 258 -30.35 14.82 -3.22
N GLY A 259 -30.08 15.92 -2.52
CA GLY A 259 -30.53 16.12 -1.15
C GLY A 259 -29.91 15.18 -0.12
N LYS A 260 -28.86 14.47 -0.49
CA LYS A 260 -28.08 13.59 0.39
C LYS A 260 -26.84 14.30 0.94
N VAL A 261 -26.36 13.83 2.08
CA VAL A 261 -24.99 14.07 2.49
C VAL A 261 -24.12 13.12 1.63
N VAL A 262 -23.11 13.65 0.97
CA VAL A 262 -22.27 12.85 0.07
C VAL A 262 -20.81 12.89 0.52
N MET A 263 -20.18 11.73 0.61
CA MET A 263 -18.72 11.63 0.72
C MET A 263 -18.16 11.27 -0.67
N VAL A 264 -17.27 12.10 -1.17
CA VAL A 264 -16.52 11.82 -2.40
C VAL A 264 -15.12 11.38 -2.00
N ASP A 265 -14.78 10.14 -2.30
CA ASP A 265 -13.47 9.56 -2.01
C ASP A 265 -12.62 9.53 -3.29
N ILE A 266 -11.57 10.34 -3.33
CA ILE A 266 -10.63 10.43 -4.45
C ILE A 266 -9.48 9.50 -4.12
N PHE A 267 -9.41 8.34 -4.77
CA PHE A 267 -8.53 7.25 -4.40
C PHE A 267 -7.83 6.62 -5.61
N GLY A 268 -6.92 5.67 -5.35
CA GLY A 268 -6.35 4.78 -6.35
C GLY A 268 -6.13 3.38 -5.77
N THR A 269 -6.40 2.34 -6.56
CA THR A 269 -6.24 0.95 -6.11
C THR A 269 -4.78 0.57 -5.85
N TRP A 270 -3.85 1.34 -6.38
CA TRP A 270 -2.40 1.21 -6.18
C TRP A 270 -1.94 1.70 -4.79
N GLY A 271 -2.79 2.46 -4.06
CA GLY A 271 -2.43 3.10 -2.80
C GLY A 271 -2.83 2.26 -1.58
N PRO A 272 -1.89 1.71 -0.80
CA PRO A 272 -2.22 0.95 0.42
C PRO A 272 -3.05 1.73 1.44
N THR A 273 -2.80 3.02 1.60
CA THR A 273 -3.64 3.91 2.44
C THR A 273 -5.09 3.99 1.97
N CYS A 274 -5.35 3.86 0.66
CA CYS A 274 -6.70 3.75 0.12
C CYS A 274 -7.34 2.41 0.53
N HIS A 275 -6.55 1.32 0.55
CA HIS A 275 -7.02 0.02 1.06
C HIS A 275 -7.34 0.07 2.56
N ASP A 276 -6.60 0.85 3.34
CA ASP A 276 -6.90 1.07 4.77
C ASP A 276 -8.17 1.92 4.99
N ALA A 277 -8.47 2.85 4.08
CA ALA A 277 -9.64 3.71 4.15
C ALA A 277 -10.94 2.98 3.78
N ALA A 278 -10.91 2.07 2.81
CA ALA A 278 -12.09 1.40 2.26
C ALA A 278 -13.00 0.74 3.31
N PRO A 279 -12.50 -0.05 4.28
CA PRO A 279 -13.36 -0.64 5.32
C PRO A 279 -14.11 0.42 6.15
N THR A 280 -13.47 1.57 6.40
CA THR A 280 -14.10 2.68 7.12
C THR A 280 -15.25 3.28 6.31
N LEU A 281 -15.05 3.54 5.02
CA LEU A 281 -16.08 4.08 4.13
C LEU A 281 -17.25 3.12 3.98
N VAL A 282 -16.99 1.83 3.76
CA VAL A 282 -18.03 0.79 3.68
C VAL A 282 -18.84 0.71 4.96
N ARG A 283 -18.19 0.75 6.14
CA ARG A 283 -18.86 0.75 7.43
C ARG A 283 -19.74 2.00 7.61
N LEU A 284 -19.25 3.18 7.26
CA LEU A 284 -20.02 4.43 7.33
C LEU A 284 -21.23 4.39 6.38
N TRP A 285 -21.06 3.94 5.15
CA TRP A 285 -22.16 3.79 4.21
C TRP A 285 -23.22 2.83 4.76
N ARG A 286 -22.86 1.64 5.20
CA ARG A 286 -23.81 0.67 5.76
C ARG A 286 -24.57 1.21 6.97
N LYS A 287 -23.90 1.98 7.83
CA LYS A 287 -24.52 2.56 9.03
C LYS A 287 -25.47 3.71 8.72
N TYR A 288 -25.14 4.54 7.72
CA TYR A 288 -25.83 5.84 7.54
C TYR A 288 -26.57 5.99 6.20
N HIS A 289 -26.47 5.05 5.26
CA HIS A 289 -27.12 5.16 3.95
C HIS A 289 -28.64 5.36 4.08
N ALA A 290 -29.33 4.56 4.90
CA ALA A 290 -30.75 4.70 5.15
C ALA A 290 -31.14 6.04 5.79
N ARG A 291 -30.19 6.74 6.41
CA ARG A 291 -30.37 8.08 7.02
C ARG A 291 -30.05 9.23 6.05
N GLY A 292 -29.62 8.92 4.83
CA GLY A 292 -29.36 9.89 3.78
C GLY A 292 -27.90 10.21 3.53
N LEU A 293 -26.96 9.33 3.91
CA LEU A 293 -25.59 9.35 3.44
C LEU A 293 -25.47 8.62 2.09
N GLU A 294 -24.71 9.20 1.17
CA GLU A 294 -24.22 8.49 -0.01
C GLU A 294 -22.70 8.64 -0.10
N ILE A 295 -22.05 7.67 -0.76
CA ILE A 295 -20.61 7.72 -1.02
C ILE A 295 -20.38 7.47 -2.52
N VAL A 296 -19.38 8.11 -3.10
CA VAL A 296 -18.88 7.85 -4.44
C VAL A 296 -17.35 7.82 -4.43
N GLY A 297 -16.76 6.80 -5.02
CA GLY A 297 -15.32 6.72 -5.19
C GLY A 297 -14.91 7.17 -6.59
N LEU A 298 -13.93 8.06 -6.68
CA LEU A 298 -13.31 8.52 -7.91
C LEU A 298 -11.92 7.91 -8.01
N ALA A 299 -11.77 6.87 -8.83
CA ALA A 299 -10.53 6.11 -8.97
C ALA A 299 -9.58 6.79 -9.96
N TYR A 300 -8.38 7.16 -9.49
CA TYR A 300 -7.28 7.66 -10.31
C TYR A 300 -6.17 6.59 -10.32
N GLU A 301 -5.99 5.96 -11.47
CA GLU A 301 -5.16 4.76 -11.61
C GLU A 301 -3.83 5.04 -12.31
N VAL A 302 -2.93 4.05 -12.32
CA VAL A 302 -1.54 4.27 -12.77
C VAL A 302 -1.32 3.99 -14.26
N THR A 303 -2.20 3.28 -14.94
CA THR A 303 -1.92 2.83 -16.31
C THR A 303 -2.52 3.74 -17.38
N GLY A 304 -3.65 4.40 -17.11
CA GLY A 304 -4.42 5.17 -18.09
C GLY A 304 -5.14 4.29 -19.13
N ASP A 305 -4.99 2.96 -19.04
CA ASP A 305 -5.77 2.00 -19.83
C ASP A 305 -7.05 1.64 -19.08
N THR A 306 -8.17 2.12 -19.57
CA THR A 306 -9.49 1.94 -18.93
C THR A 306 -9.87 0.47 -18.72
N ALA A 307 -9.38 -0.45 -19.58
CA ALA A 307 -9.66 -1.88 -19.44
C ALA A 307 -8.84 -2.50 -18.31
N ILE A 308 -7.57 -2.10 -18.16
CA ILE A 308 -6.70 -2.54 -17.06
C ILE A 308 -7.19 -1.91 -15.76
N ASP A 309 -7.32 -0.60 -15.73
CA ASP A 309 -7.72 0.17 -14.56
C ASP A 309 -9.12 -0.25 -14.06
N GLY A 310 -10.06 -0.44 -14.97
CA GLY A 310 -11.39 -0.95 -14.64
C GLY A 310 -11.39 -2.35 -14.01
N ARG A 311 -10.45 -3.24 -14.40
CA ARG A 311 -10.30 -4.55 -13.72
C ARG A 311 -9.76 -4.40 -12.30
N LEU A 312 -8.78 -3.51 -12.08
CA LEU A 312 -8.23 -3.25 -10.75
C LEU A 312 -9.30 -2.65 -9.82
N VAL A 313 -10.09 -1.68 -10.32
CA VAL A 313 -11.16 -1.06 -9.53
C VAL A 313 -12.30 -2.05 -9.24
N ARG A 314 -12.68 -2.95 -10.17
CA ARG A 314 -13.63 -4.03 -9.88
C ARG A 314 -13.11 -4.96 -8.80
N ARG A 315 -11.83 -5.37 -8.89
CA ARG A 315 -11.20 -6.21 -7.86
C ARG A 315 -11.18 -5.54 -6.49
N TYR A 316 -10.86 -4.25 -6.44
CA TYR A 316 -10.91 -3.45 -5.21
C TYR A 316 -12.34 -3.40 -4.63
N ARG A 317 -13.35 -3.13 -5.48
CA ARG A 317 -14.76 -3.16 -5.08
C ARG A 317 -15.14 -4.51 -4.47
N ASP A 318 -14.79 -5.59 -5.14
CA ASP A 318 -15.16 -6.95 -4.74
C ASP A 318 -14.42 -7.38 -3.46
N LYS A 319 -13.15 -6.99 -3.31
CA LYS A 319 -12.35 -7.26 -2.10
C LYS A 319 -12.95 -6.65 -0.84
N PHE A 320 -13.44 -5.42 -0.93
CA PHE A 320 -13.99 -4.68 0.21
C PHE A 320 -15.51 -4.72 0.28
N ASP A 321 -16.17 -5.44 -0.62
CA ASP A 321 -17.64 -5.51 -0.73
C ASP A 321 -18.26 -4.09 -0.72
N ILE A 322 -17.73 -3.21 -1.61
CA ILE A 322 -18.10 -1.80 -1.70
C ILE A 322 -19.49 -1.68 -2.33
N PRO A 323 -20.47 -1.11 -1.59
CA PRO A 323 -21.86 -1.03 -2.03
C PRO A 323 -22.21 0.25 -2.80
N PHE A 324 -21.27 1.20 -2.90
CA PHE A 324 -21.47 2.50 -3.53
C PHE A 324 -20.73 2.59 -4.88
N PRO A 325 -21.10 3.56 -5.76
CA PRO A 325 -20.50 3.67 -7.08
C PRO A 325 -19.01 4.00 -7.03
N LEU A 326 -18.23 3.32 -7.88
CA LEU A 326 -16.84 3.64 -8.19
C LEU A 326 -16.76 4.09 -9.64
N LEU A 327 -16.14 5.24 -9.87
CA LEU A 327 -16.02 5.90 -11.16
C LEU A 327 -14.55 5.99 -11.56
N LEU A 328 -14.25 5.94 -12.85
CA LEU A 328 -12.90 6.07 -13.39
C LEU A 328 -12.59 7.55 -13.60
N GLY A 329 -11.81 8.15 -12.69
CA GLY A 329 -11.48 9.58 -12.67
C GLY A 329 -10.36 9.99 -13.61
N GLY A 330 -9.42 9.08 -13.89
CA GLY A 330 -8.24 9.35 -14.73
C GLY A 330 -6.95 8.73 -14.21
N ILE A 331 -5.83 9.40 -14.52
CA ILE A 331 -4.49 8.96 -14.10
C ILE A 331 -4.15 9.52 -12.72
N SER A 332 -3.41 8.78 -11.92
CA SER A 332 -2.96 9.16 -10.57
C SER A 332 -1.86 10.24 -10.59
N ASP A 333 -2.25 11.42 -11.05
CA ASP A 333 -1.43 12.61 -11.14
C ASP A 333 -2.18 13.81 -10.56
N ALA A 334 -1.48 14.67 -9.79
CA ALA A 334 -2.12 15.82 -9.13
C ALA A 334 -2.63 16.87 -10.13
N GLN A 335 -1.99 17.00 -11.30
CA GLN A 335 -2.43 17.93 -12.36
C GLN A 335 -3.69 17.39 -13.06
N GLU A 336 -3.76 16.07 -13.27
CA GLU A 336 -4.96 15.41 -13.80
C GLU A 336 -6.15 15.57 -12.85
N VAL A 337 -5.95 15.38 -11.53
CA VAL A 337 -6.99 15.64 -10.55
C VAL A 337 -7.43 17.10 -10.58
N ALA A 338 -6.49 18.05 -10.64
CA ALA A 338 -6.80 19.47 -10.71
C ALA A 338 -7.56 19.85 -12.00
N ALA A 339 -7.23 19.22 -13.13
CA ALA A 339 -7.90 19.44 -14.41
C ALA A 339 -9.34 18.89 -14.41
N THR A 340 -9.56 17.73 -13.82
CA THR A 340 -10.86 17.03 -13.80
C THR A 340 -11.75 17.43 -12.64
N LEU A 341 -11.17 17.95 -11.54
CA LEU A 341 -11.86 18.44 -10.35
C LEU A 341 -11.37 19.86 -9.99
N PRO A 342 -11.66 20.87 -10.84
CA PRO A 342 -11.09 22.21 -10.69
C PRO A 342 -11.54 22.97 -9.44
N GLN A 343 -12.50 22.44 -8.67
CA GLN A 343 -12.89 22.99 -7.39
C GLN A 343 -11.90 22.67 -6.25
N LEU A 344 -10.97 21.73 -6.48
CA LEU A 344 -9.90 21.42 -5.54
C LEU A 344 -8.70 22.33 -5.78
N ASP A 345 -8.15 22.86 -4.70
CA ASP A 345 -6.93 23.67 -4.70
C ASP A 345 -5.85 22.93 -3.92
N GLY A 346 -4.68 22.77 -4.54
CA GLY A 346 -3.51 22.14 -3.94
C GLY A 346 -3.70 20.67 -3.64
N PHE A 347 -4.27 19.89 -4.57
CA PHE A 347 -4.44 18.44 -4.38
C PHE A 347 -3.11 17.77 -4.03
N GLY A 348 -3.03 17.12 -2.86
CA GLY A 348 -1.77 16.64 -2.31
C GLY A 348 -1.74 15.20 -1.81
N ALA A 349 -2.86 14.46 -1.87
CA ALA A 349 -2.89 13.09 -1.32
C ALA A 349 -3.97 12.20 -1.94
N PHE A 350 -3.64 10.92 -2.09
CA PHE A 350 -4.58 9.82 -2.22
C PHE A 350 -4.51 8.96 -0.94
N PRO A 351 -5.68 8.63 -0.28
CA PRO A 351 -6.99 9.15 -0.62
C PRO A 351 -7.18 10.62 -0.17
N THR A 352 -8.13 11.31 -0.79
CA THR A 352 -8.69 12.55 -0.29
C THR A 352 -10.21 12.41 -0.21
N THR A 353 -10.78 12.65 0.97
CA THR A 353 -12.22 12.55 1.21
C THR A 353 -12.82 13.95 1.27
N VAL A 354 -13.81 14.22 0.41
CA VAL A 354 -14.59 15.47 0.39
C VAL A 354 -15.98 15.21 0.96
N PHE A 355 -16.35 15.95 1.99
CA PHE A 355 -17.67 15.86 2.62
C PHE A 355 -18.57 16.96 2.06
N LEU A 356 -19.70 16.58 1.47
CA LEU A 356 -20.68 17.48 0.89
C LEU A 356 -21.94 17.51 1.76
N GLY A 357 -22.51 18.71 1.93
CA GLY A 357 -23.82 18.87 2.52
C GLY A 357 -24.95 18.48 1.56
N ARG A 358 -26.22 18.50 2.03
CA ARG A 358 -27.41 18.23 1.22
C ARG A 358 -27.60 19.21 0.06
N ASP A 359 -26.94 20.36 0.15
CA ASP A 359 -26.86 21.40 -0.89
C ASP A 359 -25.79 21.12 -1.96
N GLY A 360 -25.10 19.97 -1.88
CA GLY A 360 -24.03 19.59 -2.78
C GLY A 360 -22.74 20.40 -2.59
N LYS A 361 -22.66 21.31 -1.62
CA LYS A 361 -21.47 22.14 -1.36
C LYS A 361 -20.50 21.47 -0.41
N VAL A 362 -19.21 21.76 -0.61
CA VAL A 362 -18.15 21.25 0.28
C VAL A 362 -18.31 21.79 1.69
N LYS A 363 -18.24 20.92 2.68
CA LYS A 363 -18.26 21.23 4.11
C LYS A 363 -16.94 20.92 4.80
N ARG A 364 -16.20 19.93 4.31
CA ARG A 364 -14.88 19.56 4.79
C ARG A 364 -14.12 18.84 3.67
N VAL A 365 -12.80 19.03 3.62
CA VAL A 365 -11.86 18.19 2.87
C VAL A 365 -10.90 17.57 3.86
N HIS A 366 -10.60 16.29 3.68
CA HIS A 366 -9.61 15.57 4.46
C HIS A 366 -8.66 14.85 3.49
N ALA A 367 -7.43 15.33 3.40
CA ALA A 367 -6.40 14.73 2.56
C ALA A 367 -5.60 13.69 3.35
N GLY A 368 -5.37 12.53 2.75
CA GLY A 368 -4.68 11.40 3.35
C GLY A 368 -5.58 10.54 4.25
N PHE A 369 -4.98 9.46 4.75
CA PHE A 369 -5.63 8.57 5.70
C PHE A 369 -4.57 8.00 6.65
N TYR A 370 -4.86 7.99 7.94
CA TYR A 370 -4.02 7.35 8.94
C TYR A 370 -4.47 5.91 9.14
N GLY A 371 -3.70 4.98 8.56
CA GLY A 371 -3.97 3.57 8.63
C GLY A 371 -3.62 2.94 9.99
N PRO A 372 -3.84 1.61 10.14
CA PRO A 372 -3.61 0.89 11.41
C PRO A 372 -2.17 0.98 11.94
N ALA A 373 -1.18 1.28 11.08
CA ALA A 373 0.21 1.42 11.49
C ALA A 373 0.45 2.62 12.44
N THR A 374 -0.45 3.62 12.42
CA THR A 374 -0.41 4.82 13.28
C THR A 374 -0.97 4.60 14.69
N GLY A 375 -1.34 3.36 15.05
CA GLY A 375 -1.87 3.03 16.38
C GLY A 375 -3.12 3.83 16.73
N GLN A 376 -3.06 4.69 17.74
CA GLN A 376 -4.22 5.45 18.23
C GLN A 376 -4.71 6.56 17.28
N GLN A 377 -3.92 6.98 16.29
CA GLN A 377 -4.36 7.99 15.34
C GLN A 377 -5.44 7.44 14.38
N HIS A 378 -5.32 6.17 13.99
CA HIS A 378 -6.31 5.51 13.14
C HIS A 378 -7.74 5.52 13.75
N PRO A 379 -8.01 4.97 14.94
CA PRO A 379 -9.37 5.00 15.50
C PRO A 379 -9.88 6.42 15.76
N ARG A 380 -9.02 7.40 16.09
CA ARG A 380 -9.41 8.80 16.22
C ARG A 380 -9.90 9.38 14.90
N LEU A 381 -9.18 9.12 13.80
CA LEU A 381 -9.59 9.56 12.47
C LEU A 381 -10.94 8.95 12.06
N VAL A 382 -11.12 7.65 12.33
CA VAL A 382 -12.38 6.95 12.05
C VAL A 382 -13.55 7.58 12.83
N GLU A 383 -13.34 7.93 14.10
CA GLU A 383 -14.32 8.64 14.93
C GLU A 383 -14.60 10.06 14.41
N GLU A 384 -13.59 10.79 13.95
CA GLU A 384 -13.73 12.11 13.35
C GLU A 384 -14.60 12.08 12.09
N PHE A 385 -14.39 11.10 11.21
CA PHE A 385 -15.20 10.91 10.00
C PHE A 385 -16.65 10.64 10.37
N GLU A 386 -16.87 9.78 11.34
CA GLU A 386 -18.20 9.43 11.80
C GLU A 386 -18.95 10.64 12.40
N LYS A 387 -18.28 11.41 13.27
CA LYS A 387 -18.83 12.66 13.85
C LYS A 387 -19.18 13.67 12.76
N GLU A 388 -18.35 13.80 11.72
CA GLU A 388 -18.63 14.71 10.61
C GLU A 388 -19.87 14.27 9.82
N VAL A 389 -20.00 12.98 9.51
CA VAL A 389 -21.21 12.44 8.87
C VAL A 389 -22.45 12.70 9.71
N GLU A 390 -22.42 12.44 11.02
CA GLU A 390 -23.54 12.68 11.92
C GLU A 390 -23.93 14.16 11.99
N ARG A 391 -22.93 15.05 12.08
CA ARG A 391 -23.12 16.50 12.06
C ARG A 391 -23.82 16.99 10.78
N LEU A 392 -23.43 16.43 9.62
CA LEU A 392 -24.04 16.79 8.34
C LEU A 392 -25.45 16.24 8.19
N LEU A 393 -25.68 15.00 8.64
CA LEU A 393 -27.00 14.37 8.60
C LEU A 393 -28.03 15.05 9.50
N SER A 394 -27.60 15.66 10.63
CA SER A 394 -28.47 16.39 11.56
C SER A 394 -28.91 17.77 11.06
N ARG A 395 -28.21 18.35 10.07
CA ARG A 395 -28.58 19.61 9.43
C ARG A 395 -29.66 19.35 8.39
N ARG A 396 -30.80 20.07 8.54
CA ARG A 396 -31.91 20.06 7.57
C ARG A 396 -31.61 20.93 6.35
#